data_f6a569da1920cf408664e1a9c29b0185
#
_entry.id   f6a569da1920cf408664e1a9c29b0185
#
_cell.length_a   1.000
_cell.length_b   1.000
_cell.length_c   1.000
_cell.angle_alpha   90.00
_cell.angle_beta   90.00
_cell.angle_gamma   90.00
#
_symmetry.space_group_name_H-M   'P 1'
#
loop_
_entity.id
_entity.type
_entity.pdbx_description
1 polymer ?
#
loop_
_entity_poly.entity_id
_entity_poly.type
_entity_poly.pdbx_seq_one_letter_code
_entity_poly.pdbx_strand_id
1 'polypeptide(L)'
;LRKDAGRFTGWLSYSLSWSHRRFNEVNNGDWYRARYDRRHNGAIVMQYGLSSRWSVSAVWEFISGARFTPVVGQYAFLAPSLSGFDLIPVYTDINSVKLSDAHRLDVGIKFRAKPGKRYQWSWFAGVYNVYNRTNPVGINIVEDETDGSLRYEQPGLFGLLPFISYGFRL
;
A
#
# COMPACT_ATOMS: atom_id res chain seq x y z
N LEU A 1 -6.50 19.01 -7.35
CA LEU A 1 -7.61 19.89 -7.02
C LEU A 1 -7.67 20.08 -5.50
N ARG A 2 -7.89 21.33 -5.05
CA ARG A 2 -7.93 21.66 -3.62
C ARG A 2 -9.03 22.69 -3.33
N LYS A 3 -9.66 22.52 -2.17
CA LYS A 3 -10.66 23.47 -1.63
C LYS A 3 -10.35 23.72 -0.16
N ASP A 4 -10.04 24.99 0.18
CA ASP A 4 -9.56 25.38 1.51
C ASP A 4 -10.56 26.19 2.33
N ALA A 5 -11.74 26.54 1.77
CA ALA A 5 -12.71 27.41 2.42
C ALA A 5 -14.08 26.77 2.59
N GLY A 6 -14.80 27.19 3.65
CA GLY A 6 -16.12 26.72 3.98
C GLY A 6 -16.13 25.54 4.95
N ARG A 7 -17.31 24.96 5.15
CA ARG A 7 -17.47 23.81 6.05
C ARG A 7 -16.87 22.52 5.49
N PHE A 8 -16.83 22.40 4.16
CA PHE A 8 -16.21 21.30 3.45
C PHE A 8 -14.89 21.78 2.86
N THR A 9 -13.80 21.14 3.28
CA THR A 9 -12.44 21.36 2.78
C THR A 9 -11.80 20.04 2.40
N GLY A 10 -10.79 20.08 1.53
CA GLY A 10 -10.10 18.87 1.12
C GLY A 10 -9.34 19.03 -0.17
N TRP A 11 -8.72 17.95 -0.57
CA TRP A 11 -7.98 17.88 -1.82
C TRP A 11 -8.08 16.49 -2.47
N LEU A 12 -7.88 16.49 -3.77
CA LEU A 12 -7.76 15.30 -4.59
C LEU A 12 -6.45 15.36 -5.37
N SER A 13 -5.68 14.31 -5.34
CA SER A 13 -4.53 14.10 -6.20
C SER A 13 -4.70 12.83 -7.02
N TYR A 14 -4.16 12.87 -8.23
CA TYR A 14 -4.09 11.72 -9.11
C TYR A 14 -2.84 11.81 -9.97
N SER A 15 -2.12 10.69 -10.05
CA SER A 15 -0.97 10.53 -10.92
C SER A 15 -1.18 9.32 -11.82
N LEU A 16 -0.90 9.51 -13.09
CA LEU A 16 -0.81 8.46 -14.10
C LEU A 16 0.63 8.41 -14.59
N SER A 17 1.29 7.25 -14.46
CA SER A 17 2.70 7.13 -14.78
C SER A 17 3.04 5.79 -15.43
N TRP A 18 4.10 5.78 -16.20
CA TRP A 18 4.71 4.60 -16.82
C TRP A 18 6.19 4.60 -16.50
N SER A 19 6.71 3.49 -16.01
CA SER A 19 8.13 3.33 -15.73
C SER A 19 8.65 2.07 -16.41
N HIS A 20 9.47 2.27 -17.44
CA HIS A 20 10.13 1.19 -18.17
C HIS A 20 11.64 1.34 -18.04
N ARG A 21 12.34 0.23 -18.15
CA ARG A 21 13.79 0.16 -18.12
C ARG A 21 14.31 -0.67 -19.27
N ARG A 22 15.53 -0.36 -19.71
CA ARG A 22 16.27 -1.12 -20.69
C ARG A 22 17.74 -1.09 -20.34
N PHE A 23 18.37 -2.26 -20.27
CA PHE A 23 19.80 -2.42 -20.07
C PHE A 23 20.29 -3.51 -21.02
N ASN A 24 21.44 -3.32 -21.63
CA ASN A 24 21.96 -4.23 -22.64
C ASN A 24 22.19 -5.66 -22.11
N GLU A 25 22.54 -5.78 -20.82
CA GLU A 25 22.90 -7.05 -20.17
C GLU A 25 21.72 -7.67 -19.39
N VAL A 26 20.55 -7.04 -19.44
CA VAL A 26 19.36 -7.46 -18.72
C VAL A 26 18.22 -7.64 -19.68
N ASN A 27 17.46 -8.75 -19.55
CA ASN A 27 16.31 -9.06 -20.39
C ASN A 27 16.64 -9.07 -21.90
N ASN A 28 17.81 -9.57 -22.27
CA ASN A 28 18.33 -9.62 -23.65
C ASN A 28 18.38 -8.24 -24.35
N GLY A 29 18.46 -7.16 -23.58
CA GLY A 29 18.42 -5.80 -24.10
C GLY A 29 17.02 -5.28 -24.43
N ASP A 30 15.97 -6.01 -24.10
CA ASP A 30 14.58 -5.59 -24.33
C ASP A 30 14.03 -4.70 -23.21
N TRP A 31 13.02 -3.91 -23.57
CA TRP A 31 12.32 -3.08 -22.60
C TRP A 31 11.50 -3.93 -21.63
N TYR A 32 11.60 -3.62 -20.33
CA TYR A 32 10.79 -4.23 -19.30
C TYR A 32 10.24 -3.19 -18.33
N ARG A 33 9.16 -3.52 -17.64
CA ARG A 33 8.54 -2.63 -16.66
C ARG A 33 9.35 -2.59 -15.38
N ALA A 34 9.51 -1.41 -14.80
CA ALA A 34 10.14 -1.29 -13.49
C ALA A 34 9.27 -1.94 -12.39
N ARG A 35 9.89 -2.43 -11.31
CA ARG A 35 9.19 -3.03 -10.17
C ARG A 35 8.11 -2.09 -9.60
N TYR A 36 8.36 -0.79 -9.60
CA TYR A 36 7.46 0.25 -9.11
C TYR A 36 6.70 0.97 -10.23
N ASP A 37 6.47 0.31 -11.37
CA ASP A 37 5.56 0.80 -12.41
C ASP A 37 4.10 0.73 -11.89
N ARG A 38 3.76 1.70 -11.05
CA ARG A 38 2.43 1.86 -10.46
C ARG A 38 1.65 2.84 -11.32
N ARG A 39 0.84 2.30 -12.23
CA ARG A 39 0.15 3.06 -13.27
C ARG A 39 -0.74 4.17 -12.71
N HIS A 40 -1.50 3.86 -11.68
CA HIS A 40 -2.45 4.78 -11.06
C HIS A 40 -2.10 4.97 -9.59
N ASN A 41 -2.06 6.22 -9.15
CA ASN A 41 -1.91 6.61 -7.76
C ASN A 41 -2.85 7.77 -7.50
N GLY A 42 -3.76 7.63 -6.55
CA GLY A 42 -4.77 8.64 -6.22
C GLY A 42 -5.00 8.75 -4.73
N ALA A 43 -5.27 9.96 -4.28
CA ALA A 43 -5.68 10.22 -2.91
C ALA A 43 -6.78 11.28 -2.87
N ILE A 44 -7.74 11.08 -1.98
CA ILE A 44 -8.82 12.01 -1.68
C ILE A 44 -8.80 12.24 -0.18
N VAL A 45 -8.61 13.50 0.21
CA VAL A 45 -8.69 13.91 1.60
C VAL A 45 -9.86 14.88 1.75
N MET A 46 -10.74 14.57 2.67
CA MET A 46 -11.95 15.35 2.93
C MET A 46 -12.07 15.66 4.41
N GLN A 47 -12.52 16.87 4.70
CA GLN A 47 -12.87 17.29 6.05
C GLN A 47 -14.17 18.09 6.00
N TYR A 48 -15.06 17.79 6.93
CA TYR A 48 -16.31 18.50 7.08
C TYR A 48 -16.52 19.00 8.52
N GLY A 49 -16.70 20.30 8.66
CA GLY A 49 -17.00 20.95 9.94
C GLY A 49 -18.49 20.83 10.27
N LEU A 50 -18.84 19.94 11.19
CA LEU A 50 -20.22 19.77 11.68
C LEU A 50 -20.64 20.97 12.53
N SER A 51 -19.70 21.49 13.35
CA SER A 51 -19.91 22.66 14.20
C SER A 51 -18.57 23.34 14.50
N SER A 52 -18.58 24.39 15.31
CA SER A 52 -17.34 25.04 15.80
C SER A 52 -16.44 24.10 16.62
N ARG A 53 -16.97 22.99 17.10
CA ARG A 53 -16.24 22.03 17.95
C ARG A 53 -16.04 20.66 17.32
N TRP A 54 -16.91 20.27 16.39
CA TRP A 54 -16.91 18.94 15.78
C TRP A 54 -16.53 19.00 14.31
N SER A 55 -15.63 18.14 13.89
CA SER A 55 -15.34 17.91 12.49
C SER A 55 -15.14 16.43 12.23
N VAL A 56 -15.53 15.98 11.05
CA VAL A 56 -15.26 14.65 10.53
C VAL A 56 -14.25 14.74 9.40
N SER A 57 -13.46 13.69 9.23
CA SER A 57 -12.48 13.59 8.15
C SER A 57 -12.52 12.21 7.53
N ALA A 58 -12.21 12.15 6.25
CA ALA A 58 -12.03 10.91 5.53
C ALA A 58 -10.82 11.03 4.62
N VAL A 59 -10.04 9.96 4.53
CA VAL A 59 -8.90 9.82 3.63
C VAL A 59 -9.09 8.55 2.85
N TRP A 60 -9.17 8.66 1.54
CA TRP A 60 -9.17 7.52 0.65
C TRP A 60 -7.91 7.52 -0.21
N GLU A 61 -7.26 6.38 -0.26
CA GLU A 61 -6.04 6.19 -1.05
C GLU A 61 -6.21 5.00 -1.98
N PHE A 62 -5.67 5.12 -3.17
CA PHE A 62 -5.58 4.07 -4.16
C PHE A 62 -4.19 4.05 -4.77
N ILE A 63 -3.60 2.87 -4.90
CA ILE A 63 -2.31 2.69 -5.56
C ILE A 63 -2.31 1.38 -6.33
N SER A 64 -1.96 1.44 -7.61
CA SER A 64 -1.80 0.24 -8.43
C SER A 64 -0.72 -0.67 -7.88
N GLY A 65 -0.94 -1.97 -7.98
CA GLY A 65 -0.01 -2.99 -7.52
C GLY A 65 1.37 -2.85 -8.15
N ALA A 66 2.40 -3.11 -7.35
CA ALA A 66 3.77 -3.22 -7.83
C ALA A 66 3.92 -4.43 -8.75
N ARG A 67 5.02 -4.49 -9.48
CA ARG A 67 5.34 -5.63 -10.33
C ARG A 67 6.39 -6.51 -9.71
N PHE A 68 6.37 -7.77 -10.06
CA PHE A 68 7.39 -8.73 -9.65
C PHE A 68 7.68 -9.76 -10.74
N THR A 69 8.82 -10.41 -10.61
CA THR A 69 9.27 -11.49 -11.46
C THR A 69 8.92 -12.81 -10.79
N PRO A 70 7.96 -13.59 -11.31
CA PRO A 70 7.60 -14.86 -10.70
C PRO A 70 8.65 -15.95 -10.96
N VAL A 71 8.77 -16.84 -9.99
CA VAL A 71 9.47 -18.14 -10.15
C VAL A 71 8.47 -19.11 -10.75
N VAL A 72 8.80 -19.75 -11.86
CA VAL A 72 7.90 -20.70 -12.56
C VAL A 72 8.29 -22.16 -12.35
N GLY A 73 9.41 -22.39 -11.68
CA GLY A 73 9.90 -23.73 -11.36
C GLY A 73 11.24 -23.67 -10.65
N GLN A 74 11.76 -24.81 -10.34
CA GLN A 74 13.10 -24.97 -9.78
C GLN A 74 13.71 -26.25 -10.32
N TYR A 75 15.04 -26.29 -10.46
CA TYR A 75 15.77 -27.48 -10.80
C TYR A 75 16.83 -27.74 -9.75
N ALA A 76 17.08 -29.05 -9.48
CA ALA A 76 18.10 -29.45 -8.56
C ALA A 76 19.48 -29.41 -9.25
N PHE A 77 20.42 -28.72 -8.62
CA PHE A 77 21.80 -28.65 -9.04
C PHE A 77 22.70 -29.40 -8.02
N LEU A 78 23.48 -30.36 -8.47
CA LEU A 78 24.46 -31.03 -7.63
C LEU A 78 25.70 -30.15 -7.51
N ALA A 79 25.87 -29.51 -6.34
CA ALA A 79 27.07 -28.71 -6.07
C ALA A 79 28.27 -29.64 -5.87
N PRO A 80 29.36 -29.51 -6.66
CA PRO A 80 30.52 -30.43 -6.57
C PRO A 80 31.26 -30.41 -5.23
N SER A 81 31.04 -29.39 -4.40
CA SER A 81 31.73 -29.13 -3.13
C SER A 81 30.88 -29.38 -1.87
N LEU A 82 29.62 -29.70 -2.02
CA LEU A 82 28.69 -29.87 -0.91
C LEU A 82 27.95 -31.22 -1.07
N SER A 83 27.77 -31.93 0.01
CA SER A 83 27.02 -33.21 0.03
C SER A 83 25.50 -32.97 -0.03
N GLY A 84 25.01 -32.24 -1.08
CA GLY A 84 23.62 -31.92 -1.21
C GLY A 84 23.26 -31.36 -2.58
N PHE A 85 21.95 -31.25 -2.82
CA PHE A 85 21.40 -30.58 -3.99
C PHE A 85 20.97 -29.15 -3.62
N ASP A 86 21.36 -28.16 -4.43
CA ASP A 86 20.83 -26.84 -4.36
C ASP A 86 19.66 -26.71 -5.34
N LEU A 87 18.54 -26.12 -4.88
CA LEU A 87 17.38 -25.82 -5.71
C LEU A 87 17.56 -24.43 -6.33
N ILE A 88 17.73 -24.42 -7.64
CA ILE A 88 17.91 -23.16 -8.39
C ILE A 88 16.57 -22.72 -8.96
N PRO A 89 16.04 -21.55 -8.58
CA PRO A 89 14.76 -21.05 -9.11
C PRO A 89 14.86 -20.63 -10.58
N VAL A 90 13.85 -21.01 -11.35
CA VAL A 90 13.66 -20.58 -12.74
C VAL A 90 12.68 -19.42 -12.76
N TYR A 91 13.12 -18.26 -13.22
CA TYR A 91 12.34 -17.04 -13.32
C TYR A 91 11.73 -16.91 -14.71
N THR A 92 10.55 -16.30 -14.79
CA THR A 92 9.96 -15.82 -16.04
C THR A 92 10.45 -14.40 -16.38
N ASP A 93 9.77 -13.74 -17.32
CA ASP A 93 10.10 -12.38 -17.73
C ASP A 93 10.12 -11.40 -16.55
N ILE A 94 11.07 -10.48 -16.58
CA ILE A 94 11.30 -9.52 -15.50
C ILE A 94 10.07 -8.65 -15.29
N ASN A 95 9.57 -8.63 -14.04
CA ASN A 95 8.43 -7.82 -13.61
C ASN A 95 7.17 -8.04 -14.47
N SER A 96 6.95 -9.26 -14.97
CA SER A 96 5.84 -9.62 -15.83
C SER A 96 4.49 -9.59 -15.12
N VAL A 97 4.45 -9.95 -13.83
CA VAL A 97 3.21 -10.04 -13.06
C VAL A 97 3.00 -8.80 -12.19
N LYS A 98 1.75 -8.38 -12.08
CA LYS A 98 1.31 -7.26 -11.24
C LYS A 98 0.67 -7.79 -9.97
N LEU A 99 1.04 -7.25 -8.80
CA LEU A 99 0.35 -7.47 -7.54
C LEU A 99 -1.05 -6.85 -7.55
N SER A 100 -1.90 -7.28 -6.64
CA SER A 100 -3.21 -6.67 -6.43
C SER A 100 -3.08 -5.18 -6.10
N ASP A 101 -4.05 -4.39 -6.59
CA ASP A 101 -4.12 -2.97 -6.28
C ASP A 101 -4.45 -2.78 -4.80
N ALA A 102 -3.83 -1.79 -4.17
CA ALA A 102 -4.08 -1.43 -2.78
C ALA A 102 -4.99 -0.20 -2.71
N HIS A 103 -5.99 -0.24 -1.86
CA HIS A 103 -6.78 0.93 -1.52
C HIS A 103 -7.34 0.81 -0.10
N ARG A 104 -7.54 1.95 0.54
CA ARG A 104 -8.13 2.02 1.87
C ARG A 104 -8.92 3.30 2.06
N LEU A 105 -9.82 3.24 3.02
CA LEU A 105 -10.54 4.39 3.54
C LEU A 105 -10.29 4.49 5.04
N ASP A 106 -9.82 5.65 5.48
CA ASP A 106 -9.65 6.00 6.88
C ASP A 106 -10.69 7.07 7.23
N VAL A 107 -11.36 6.94 8.37
CA VAL A 107 -12.38 7.89 8.81
C VAL A 107 -12.09 8.32 10.25
N GLY A 108 -12.25 9.60 10.53
CA GLY A 108 -12.03 10.12 11.86
C GLY A 108 -12.99 11.24 12.24
N ILE A 109 -13.16 11.40 13.53
CA ILE A 109 -13.95 12.49 14.14
C ILE A 109 -13.08 13.24 15.13
N LYS A 110 -13.10 14.55 15.07
CA LYS A 110 -12.38 15.44 15.97
C LYS A 110 -13.33 16.29 16.79
N PHE A 111 -13.11 16.30 18.08
CA PHE A 111 -13.78 17.18 19.03
C PHE A 111 -12.76 18.10 19.69
N ARG A 112 -13.02 19.41 19.77
CA ARG A 112 -12.09 20.39 20.30
C ARG A 112 -12.74 21.33 21.33
N ALA A 113 -11.92 21.92 22.19
CA ALA A 113 -12.34 22.96 23.11
C ALA A 113 -13.05 24.11 22.39
N LYS A 114 -13.88 24.85 23.13
CA LYS A 114 -14.48 26.08 22.61
C LYS A 114 -13.38 27.08 22.22
N PRO A 115 -13.50 27.76 21.07
CA PRO A 115 -12.58 28.85 20.72
C PRO A 115 -12.52 29.92 21.82
N GLY A 116 -11.35 30.55 21.97
CA GLY A 116 -11.15 31.63 22.93
C GLY A 116 -10.88 31.20 24.38
N LYS A 117 -10.84 29.91 24.69
CA LYS A 117 -10.37 29.43 25.99
C LYS A 117 -8.84 29.46 26.08
N ARG A 118 -8.28 29.82 27.28
CA ARG A 118 -6.83 29.80 27.52
C ARG A 118 -6.24 28.41 27.25
N TYR A 119 -6.97 27.36 27.64
CA TYR A 119 -6.55 25.97 27.44
C TYR A 119 -7.26 25.41 26.22
N GLN A 120 -6.47 24.98 25.23
CA GLN A 120 -6.94 24.33 24.02
C GLN A 120 -6.68 22.84 24.08
N TRP A 121 -7.71 22.05 23.97
CA TRP A 121 -7.63 20.61 23.92
C TRP A 121 -8.48 20.03 22.80
N SER A 122 -8.11 18.87 22.36
CA SER A 122 -8.89 18.14 21.34
C SER A 122 -8.74 16.64 21.49
N TRP A 123 -9.81 15.94 21.20
CA TRP A 123 -9.84 14.51 20.98
C TRP A 123 -9.97 14.23 19.50
N PHE A 124 -9.25 13.23 19.02
CA PHE A 124 -9.39 12.71 17.67
C PHE A 124 -9.49 11.19 17.77
N ALA A 125 -10.59 10.63 17.29
CA ALA A 125 -10.83 9.20 17.23
C ALA A 125 -11.17 8.81 15.80
N GLY A 126 -10.77 7.62 15.41
CA GLY A 126 -11.03 7.17 14.05
C GLY A 126 -10.78 5.69 13.86
N VAL A 127 -10.96 5.28 12.62
CA VAL A 127 -10.72 3.93 12.17
C VAL A 127 -9.87 3.99 10.89
N TYR A 128 -8.74 3.34 10.95
CA TYR A 128 -7.90 3.06 9.80
C TYR A 128 -8.44 1.86 9.06
N ASN A 129 -8.44 1.92 7.72
CA ASN A 129 -8.87 0.82 6.86
C ASN A 129 -10.30 0.31 7.18
N VAL A 130 -11.29 1.20 7.06
CA VAL A 130 -12.71 0.91 7.34
C VAL A 130 -13.22 -0.32 6.59
N TYR A 131 -12.68 -0.60 5.41
CA TYR A 131 -13.04 -1.79 4.62
C TYR A 131 -12.54 -3.10 5.22
N ASN A 132 -11.63 -3.06 6.20
CA ASN A 132 -10.89 -4.22 6.68
C ASN A 132 -10.21 -5.01 5.55
N ARG A 133 -9.74 -4.29 4.52
CA ARG A 133 -9.12 -4.90 3.35
C ARG A 133 -7.67 -5.27 3.64
N THR A 134 -7.29 -6.49 3.31
CA THR A 134 -5.89 -6.91 3.28
C THR A 134 -5.20 -6.29 2.06
N ASN A 135 -4.45 -5.20 2.27
CA ASN A 135 -3.68 -4.55 1.21
C ASN A 135 -2.30 -5.20 1.10
N PRO A 136 -1.90 -5.69 -0.08
CA PRO A 136 -0.64 -6.40 -0.22
C PRO A 136 0.55 -5.46 -0.06
N VAL A 137 1.53 -5.87 0.73
CA VAL A 137 2.80 -5.14 0.94
C VAL A 137 3.96 -5.77 0.21
N GLY A 138 3.79 -7.01 -0.22
CA GLY A 138 4.81 -7.78 -0.91
C GLY A 138 4.24 -9.07 -1.49
N ILE A 139 5.15 -9.96 -1.82
CA ILE A 139 4.85 -11.32 -2.24
C ILE A 139 5.84 -12.25 -1.57
N ASN A 140 5.34 -13.34 -1.00
CA ASN A 140 6.12 -14.44 -0.49
C ASN A 140 5.90 -15.65 -1.39
N ILE A 141 6.96 -16.44 -1.57
CA ILE A 141 6.87 -17.76 -2.17
C ILE A 141 6.85 -18.75 -1.02
N VAL A 142 5.77 -19.51 -0.94
CA VAL A 142 5.59 -20.55 0.08
C VAL A 142 5.51 -21.89 -0.64
N GLU A 143 6.28 -22.85 -0.18
CA GLU A 143 6.20 -24.23 -0.65
C GLU A 143 5.08 -24.95 0.10
N ASP A 144 4.19 -25.61 -0.63
CA ASP A 144 3.17 -26.46 -0.03
C ASP A 144 3.82 -27.73 0.48
N GLU A 145 3.74 -27.98 1.79
CA GLU A 145 4.34 -29.14 2.46
C GLU A 145 3.76 -30.47 1.98
N THR A 146 2.59 -30.45 1.31
CA THR A 146 1.89 -31.67 0.92
C THR A 146 2.35 -32.20 -0.44
N ASP A 147 2.60 -31.31 -1.40
CA ASP A 147 2.91 -31.68 -2.78
C ASP A 147 4.18 -31.02 -3.34
N GLY A 148 4.86 -30.18 -2.53
CA GLY A 148 6.04 -29.42 -2.93
C GLY A 148 5.77 -28.30 -3.96
N SER A 149 4.49 -27.99 -4.22
CA SER A 149 4.13 -26.91 -5.16
C SER A 149 4.44 -25.54 -4.58
N LEU A 150 4.90 -24.61 -5.44
CA LEU A 150 5.14 -23.22 -5.04
C LEU A 150 3.86 -22.43 -5.13
N ARG A 151 3.49 -21.78 -4.02
CA ARG A 151 2.35 -20.85 -3.94
C ARG A 151 2.83 -19.43 -3.72
N TYR A 152 2.11 -18.48 -4.32
CA TYR A 152 2.36 -17.06 -4.12
C TYR A 152 1.36 -16.49 -3.11
N GLU A 153 1.87 -16.03 -1.99
CA GLU A 153 1.06 -15.35 -0.98
C GLU A 153 1.35 -13.86 -0.98
N GLN A 154 0.30 -13.06 -0.87
CA GLN A 154 0.40 -11.61 -0.74
C GLN A 154 0.11 -11.21 0.70
N PRO A 155 1.14 -11.13 1.57
CA PRO A 155 0.94 -10.68 2.94
C PRO A 155 0.44 -9.24 2.95
N GLY A 156 -0.52 -8.96 3.80
CA GLY A 156 -1.06 -7.62 4.00
C GLY A 156 -0.73 -7.09 5.39
N LEU A 157 -0.61 -5.78 5.50
CA LEU A 157 -0.47 -5.08 6.77
C LEU A 157 -1.85 -4.61 7.22
N PHE A 158 -2.10 -4.74 8.51
CA PHE A 158 -3.20 -4.17 9.27
C PHE A 158 -4.57 -4.14 8.55
N GLY A 159 -5.49 -4.92 9.06
CA GLY A 159 -6.91 -4.79 8.77
C GLY A 159 -7.48 -3.51 9.39
N LEU A 160 -8.70 -3.56 9.88
CA LEU A 160 -9.36 -2.48 10.59
C LEU A 160 -8.62 -2.19 11.90
N LEU A 161 -8.17 -0.93 12.08
CA LEU A 161 -7.47 -0.51 13.30
C LEU A 161 -8.11 0.76 13.85
N PRO A 162 -8.81 0.70 14.99
CA PRO A 162 -9.30 1.89 15.68
C PRO A 162 -8.14 2.62 16.38
N PHE A 163 -8.23 3.93 16.43
CA PHE A 163 -7.28 4.77 17.17
C PHE A 163 -7.96 5.93 17.86
N ILE A 164 -7.33 6.41 18.93
CA ILE A 164 -7.74 7.61 19.66
C ILE A 164 -6.50 8.42 20.04
N SER A 165 -6.59 9.73 19.93
CA SER A 165 -5.53 10.63 20.38
C SER A 165 -6.09 11.83 21.12
N TYR A 166 -5.31 12.35 22.06
CA TYR A 166 -5.61 13.56 22.80
C TYR A 166 -4.51 14.59 22.59
N GLY A 167 -4.92 15.80 22.26
CA GLY A 167 -4.02 16.94 22.12
C GLY A 167 -4.35 18.03 23.13
N PHE A 168 -3.31 18.62 23.73
CA PHE A 168 -3.44 19.71 24.68
C PHE A 168 -2.42 20.81 24.36
N ARG A 169 -2.85 22.08 24.49
CA ARG A 169 -2.01 23.27 24.35
C ARG A 169 -2.36 24.27 25.43
N LEU A 170 -1.37 24.78 26.14
CA LEU A 170 -1.41 25.89 27.10
C LEU A 170 -1.42 27.25 26.41
#